data_3ef82a3e253ee0358ee895fdd954906c
#
_entry.id   3ef82a3e253ee0358ee895fdd954906c
#
_cell.length_a   1.000
_cell.length_b   1.000
_cell.length_c   1.000
_cell.angle_alpha   90.00
_cell.angle_beta   90.00
_cell.angle_gamma   90.00
#
_symmetry.space_group_name_H-M   'P 1'
#
loop_
_entity.id
_entity.type
_entity.pdbx_description
1 polymer ?
#
loop_
_entity_poly.entity_id
_entity_poly.type
_entity_poly.pdbx_seq_one_letter_code
_entity_poly.pdbx_strand_id
1 'polypeptide(L)'
;GKLKKGEFDENLIAATINNNKRDRQKQLESNEDRATWFVESFVNGTNWADEVASLDRMSKITKQELIDFANTHLKDNYVVVNKRQGKDESVKKMTKPAITPIVTNRDKSSAFLREIRTTPVKPIEPVFVDFSKDMAQGKLKSDIPLWYKKNPTNDLFSLTYAFEKGNNEDRYLSTAAGYLDYLGTSELSPEQVKEEFYRLACDFGIRPGADRTYLTISGLSENMGEAIQLVESLLADAQPNPEVLEIMKGDILEGRANTKLNQEANFRMLMQYGLYGPKSPATNVLSADEIQNLKSEELLEIGR
;
A
#
# COMPACT_ATOMS: atom_id res chain seq x y z
N GLY A 1 20.06 -16.58 -10.52
CA GLY A 1 20.57 -17.10 -9.36
C GLY A 1 19.72 -18.08 -8.59
N LYS A 2 19.20 -17.67 -7.43
CA LYS A 2 18.54 -18.56 -6.44
C LYS A 2 17.37 -19.38 -7.03
N LEU A 3 16.48 -18.76 -7.80
CA LEU A 3 15.32 -19.43 -8.41
C LEU A 3 15.73 -20.60 -9.31
N LYS A 4 16.75 -20.43 -10.15
CA LYS A 4 17.27 -21.49 -11.03
C LYS A 4 17.84 -22.72 -10.29
N LYS A 5 18.33 -22.51 -9.07
CA LYS A 5 18.91 -23.56 -8.22
C LYS A 5 17.89 -24.15 -7.24
N GLY A 6 16.69 -23.60 -7.15
CA GLY A 6 15.70 -24.00 -6.17
C GLY A 6 16.06 -23.58 -4.74
N GLU A 7 16.94 -22.58 -4.58
CA GLU A 7 17.37 -22.03 -3.28
C GLU A 7 16.31 -21.03 -2.75
N PHE A 8 15.10 -21.51 -2.55
CA PHE A 8 13.99 -20.74 -1.95
C PHE A 8 13.07 -21.71 -1.18
N ASP A 9 12.39 -21.15 -0.18
CA ASP A 9 11.42 -21.92 0.61
C ASP A 9 10.19 -22.24 -0.25
N GLU A 10 9.77 -23.51 -0.25
CA GLU A 10 8.59 -23.99 -0.97
C GLU A 10 7.30 -23.35 -0.44
N ASN A 11 7.25 -22.99 0.84
CA ASN A 11 6.14 -22.28 1.46
C ASN A 11 5.85 -20.91 0.81
N LEU A 12 6.85 -20.28 0.16
CA LEU A 12 6.67 -19.04 -0.59
C LEU A 12 5.72 -19.18 -1.79
N ILE A 13 5.60 -20.39 -2.35
CA ILE A 13 4.64 -20.64 -3.44
C ILE A 13 3.21 -20.50 -2.90
N ALA A 14 2.90 -21.18 -1.80
CA ALA A 14 1.59 -21.08 -1.15
C ALA A 14 1.31 -19.64 -0.67
N ALA A 15 2.29 -18.97 -0.09
CA ALA A 15 2.19 -17.57 0.32
C ALA A 15 1.86 -16.65 -0.87
N THR A 16 2.54 -16.83 -2.00
CA THR A 16 2.28 -16.05 -3.23
C THR A 16 0.85 -16.27 -3.74
N ILE A 17 0.36 -17.50 -3.72
CA ILE A 17 -1.00 -17.84 -4.15
C ILE A 17 -2.03 -17.18 -3.20
N ASN A 18 -1.80 -17.24 -1.88
CA ASN A 18 -2.68 -16.61 -0.89
C ASN A 18 -2.71 -15.08 -1.04
N ASN A 19 -1.57 -14.44 -1.29
CA ASN A 19 -1.54 -13.00 -1.58
C ASN A 19 -2.31 -12.66 -2.86
N ASN A 20 -2.16 -13.42 -3.93
CA ASN A 20 -2.95 -13.24 -5.15
C ASN A 20 -4.45 -13.46 -4.90
N LYS A 21 -4.83 -14.46 -4.08
CA LYS A 21 -6.23 -14.70 -3.65
C LYS A 21 -6.78 -13.49 -2.91
N ARG A 22 -6.04 -12.97 -1.92
CA ARG A 22 -6.39 -11.75 -1.17
C ARG A 22 -6.58 -10.56 -2.10
N ASP A 23 -5.61 -10.30 -2.95
CA ASP A 23 -5.64 -9.15 -3.86
C ASP A 23 -6.78 -9.24 -4.87
N ARG A 24 -7.07 -10.45 -5.39
CA ARG A 24 -8.21 -10.69 -6.25
C ARG A 24 -9.54 -10.42 -5.52
N GLN A 25 -9.70 -10.90 -4.29
CA GLN A 25 -10.91 -10.65 -3.51
C GLN A 25 -11.11 -9.14 -3.27
N LYS A 26 -10.01 -8.40 -2.95
CA LYS A 26 -10.03 -6.96 -2.76
C LYS A 26 -10.41 -6.20 -4.05
N GLN A 27 -9.85 -6.58 -5.19
CA GLN A 27 -10.23 -6.02 -6.50
C GLN A 27 -11.71 -6.22 -6.81
N LEU A 28 -12.26 -7.38 -6.47
CA LEU A 28 -13.68 -7.68 -6.71
C LEU A 28 -14.65 -6.86 -5.84
N GLU A 29 -14.19 -6.14 -4.82
CA GLU A 29 -15.02 -5.18 -4.08
C GLU A 29 -15.32 -3.92 -4.89
N SER A 30 -14.45 -3.55 -5.84
CA SER A 30 -14.58 -2.38 -6.70
C SER A 30 -15.33 -2.70 -7.99
N ASN A 31 -16.38 -1.94 -8.30
CA ASN A 31 -17.07 -2.04 -9.57
C ASN A 31 -16.19 -1.63 -10.75
N GLU A 32 -15.31 -0.65 -10.55
CA GLU A 32 -14.38 -0.18 -11.57
C GLU A 32 -13.32 -1.25 -11.88
N ASP A 33 -12.74 -1.89 -10.87
CA ASP A 33 -11.74 -2.94 -11.07
C ASP A 33 -12.35 -4.15 -11.75
N ARG A 34 -13.58 -4.53 -11.40
CA ARG A 34 -14.32 -5.59 -12.12
C ARG A 34 -14.54 -5.26 -13.59
N ALA A 35 -14.95 -4.04 -13.89
CA ALA A 35 -15.13 -3.58 -15.28
C ALA A 35 -13.79 -3.55 -16.03
N THR A 36 -12.75 -3.04 -15.39
CA THR A 36 -11.39 -2.98 -15.95
C THR A 36 -10.87 -4.39 -16.27
N TRP A 37 -11.09 -5.36 -15.41
CA TRP A 37 -10.67 -6.74 -15.67
C TRP A 37 -11.33 -7.35 -16.93
N PHE A 38 -12.63 -7.07 -17.18
CA PHE A 38 -13.26 -7.47 -18.44
C PHE A 38 -12.61 -6.79 -19.64
N VAL A 39 -12.31 -5.49 -19.54
CA VAL A 39 -11.65 -4.73 -20.61
C VAL A 39 -10.26 -5.29 -20.90
N GLU A 40 -9.46 -5.54 -19.85
CA GLU A 40 -8.12 -6.12 -20.00
C GLU A 40 -8.13 -7.49 -20.63
N SER A 41 -9.04 -8.37 -20.20
CA SER A 41 -9.23 -9.68 -20.81
C SER A 41 -9.54 -9.56 -22.31
N PHE A 42 -10.41 -8.63 -22.68
CA PHE A 42 -10.74 -8.37 -24.08
C PHE A 42 -9.56 -7.82 -24.88
N VAL A 43 -8.86 -6.82 -24.35
CA VAL A 43 -7.71 -6.18 -25.01
C VAL A 43 -6.54 -7.16 -25.22
N ASN A 44 -6.30 -8.01 -24.23
CA ASN A 44 -5.24 -9.02 -24.27
C ASN A 44 -5.64 -10.26 -25.08
N GLY A 45 -6.90 -10.39 -25.47
CA GLY A 45 -7.42 -11.55 -26.19
C GLY A 45 -7.41 -12.84 -25.36
N THR A 46 -7.48 -12.72 -24.03
CA THR A 46 -7.51 -13.86 -23.10
C THR A 46 -8.93 -14.41 -22.99
N ASN A 47 -9.03 -15.74 -22.79
CA ASN A 47 -10.33 -16.36 -22.56
C ASN A 47 -10.78 -16.07 -21.12
N TRP A 48 -11.99 -15.58 -20.95
CA TRP A 48 -12.54 -15.24 -19.64
C TRP A 48 -12.57 -16.42 -18.66
N ALA A 49 -12.88 -17.63 -19.14
CA ALA A 49 -12.84 -18.83 -18.30
C ALA A 49 -11.43 -19.12 -17.77
N ASP A 50 -10.40 -18.83 -18.58
CA ASP A 50 -9.00 -18.97 -18.17
C ASP A 50 -8.59 -17.90 -17.17
N GLU A 51 -9.09 -16.68 -17.29
CA GLU A 51 -8.87 -15.62 -16.30
C GLU A 51 -9.46 -16.01 -14.93
N VAL A 52 -10.70 -16.47 -14.92
CA VAL A 52 -11.38 -16.91 -13.68
C VAL A 52 -10.64 -18.08 -13.04
N ALA A 53 -10.18 -19.05 -13.83
CA ALA A 53 -9.45 -20.22 -13.34
C ALA A 53 -7.97 -19.96 -13.03
N SER A 54 -7.48 -18.72 -13.12
CA SER A 54 -6.06 -18.42 -12.98
C SER A 54 -5.47 -18.82 -11.62
N LEU A 55 -6.18 -18.56 -10.53
CA LEU A 55 -5.75 -18.95 -9.17
C LEU A 55 -5.70 -20.46 -9.00
N ASP A 56 -6.68 -21.20 -9.54
CA ASP A 56 -6.72 -22.65 -9.50
C ASP A 56 -5.55 -23.27 -10.30
N ARG A 57 -5.15 -22.62 -11.41
CA ARG A 57 -3.98 -23.06 -12.16
C ARG A 57 -2.69 -22.75 -11.39
N MET A 58 -2.58 -21.57 -10.79
CA MET A 58 -1.42 -21.19 -9.98
C MET A 58 -1.22 -22.13 -8.79
N SER A 59 -2.30 -22.58 -8.16
CA SER A 59 -2.23 -23.48 -7.00
C SER A 59 -1.65 -24.86 -7.31
N LYS A 60 -1.54 -25.23 -8.58
CA LYS A 60 -0.99 -26.51 -9.06
C LYS A 60 0.48 -26.42 -9.46
N ILE A 61 1.04 -25.20 -9.49
CA ILE A 61 2.43 -24.99 -9.88
C ILE A 61 3.36 -25.55 -8.81
N THR A 62 4.28 -26.40 -9.23
CA THR A 62 5.27 -27.04 -8.37
C THR A 62 6.59 -26.25 -8.33
N LYS A 63 7.38 -26.46 -7.30
CA LYS A 63 8.74 -25.90 -7.20
C LYS A 63 9.59 -26.28 -8.40
N GLN A 64 9.50 -27.54 -8.89
CA GLN A 64 10.27 -28.00 -10.03
C GLN A 64 9.89 -27.27 -11.31
N GLU A 65 8.61 -27.04 -11.57
CA GLU A 65 8.16 -26.27 -12.75
C GLU A 65 8.70 -24.84 -12.74
N LEU A 66 8.79 -24.19 -11.56
CA LEU A 66 9.40 -22.85 -11.42
C LEU A 66 10.91 -22.87 -11.73
N ILE A 67 11.62 -23.91 -11.27
CA ILE A 67 13.05 -24.11 -11.56
C ILE A 67 13.25 -24.31 -13.07
N ASP A 68 12.46 -25.16 -13.69
CA ASP A 68 12.53 -25.48 -15.13
C ASP A 68 12.19 -24.25 -15.98
N PHE A 69 11.16 -23.50 -15.61
CA PHE A 69 10.82 -22.23 -16.24
C PHE A 69 11.99 -21.23 -16.17
N ALA A 70 12.56 -21.06 -14.97
CA ALA A 70 13.69 -20.14 -14.79
C ALA A 70 14.92 -20.54 -15.61
N ASN A 71 15.24 -21.83 -15.68
CA ASN A 71 16.36 -22.34 -16.48
C ASN A 71 16.10 -22.23 -17.98
N THR A 72 14.85 -22.32 -18.41
CA THR A 72 14.46 -22.22 -19.83
C THR A 72 14.42 -20.77 -20.32
N HIS A 73 13.86 -19.86 -19.53
CA HIS A 73 13.49 -18.51 -19.98
C HIS A 73 14.41 -17.40 -19.46
N LEU A 74 14.97 -17.49 -18.27
CA LEU A 74 15.83 -16.47 -17.67
C LEU A 74 17.30 -16.70 -18.03
N LYS A 75 17.68 -16.49 -19.28
CA LYS A 75 19.06 -16.63 -19.80
C LYS A 75 19.71 -15.25 -19.93
N ASP A 76 20.66 -15.14 -20.86
CA ASP A 76 21.37 -13.88 -21.15
C ASP A 76 20.59 -12.94 -22.09
N ASN A 77 19.28 -13.19 -22.24
CA ASN A 77 18.34 -12.41 -23.04
C ASN A 77 17.73 -11.24 -22.26
N TYR A 78 18.55 -10.44 -21.62
CA TYR A 78 18.12 -9.28 -20.85
C TYR A 78 18.82 -8.00 -21.31
N VAL A 79 18.19 -6.86 -21.03
CA VAL A 79 18.73 -5.52 -21.26
C VAL A 79 18.97 -4.86 -19.92
N VAL A 80 20.14 -4.27 -19.73
CA VAL A 80 20.46 -3.48 -18.54
C VAL A 80 20.36 -2.00 -18.88
N VAL A 81 19.50 -1.29 -18.17
CA VAL A 81 19.40 0.15 -18.25
C VAL A 81 20.02 0.76 -17.00
N ASN A 82 21.11 1.51 -17.19
CA ASN A 82 21.80 2.19 -16.09
C ASN A 82 21.36 3.65 -16.02
N LYS A 83 20.74 4.05 -14.91
CA LYS A 83 20.51 5.46 -14.59
C LYS A 83 21.73 6.02 -13.88
N ARG A 84 22.39 7.00 -14.48
CA ARG A 84 23.55 7.69 -13.89
C ARG A 84 23.18 9.13 -13.56
N GLN A 85 23.78 9.66 -12.51
CA GLN A 85 23.65 11.08 -12.18
C GLN A 85 24.44 11.92 -13.18
N GLY A 86 23.88 13.07 -13.61
CA GLY A 86 24.50 14.00 -14.52
C GLY A 86 23.72 14.14 -15.82
N LYS A 87 24.27 14.99 -16.71
CA LYS A 87 23.71 15.23 -18.03
C LYS A 87 24.53 14.45 -19.07
N ASP A 88 23.83 13.65 -19.88
CA ASP A 88 24.46 12.98 -21.03
C ASP A 88 24.48 13.92 -22.22
N GLU A 89 25.67 14.45 -22.56
CA GLU A 89 25.87 15.35 -23.70
C GLU A 89 25.84 14.60 -25.05
N SER A 90 25.88 13.27 -25.06
CA SER A 90 25.81 12.44 -26.27
C SER A 90 24.38 12.27 -26.80
N VAL A 91 23.35 12.60 -25.98
CA VAL A 91 21.95 12.48 -26.40
C VAL A 91 21.63 13.47 -27.50
N LYS A 92 21.46 12.96 -28.72
CA LYS A 92 20.99 13.77 -29.85
C LYS A 92 19.51 14.13 -29.61
N LYS A 93 19.22 15.45 -29.58
CA LYS A 93 17.83 15.91 -29.60
C LYS A 93 17.20 15.46 -30.91
N MET A 94 16.24 14.57 -30.84
CA MET A 94 15.41 14.23 -31.98
C MET A 94 14.52 15.41 -32.31
N THR A 95 14.44 15.74 -33.59
CA THR A 95 13.49 16.75 -34.09
C THR A 95 12.08 16.23 -33.83
N LYS A 96 11.28 16.99 -33.08
CA LYS A 96 9.90 16.61 -32.79
C LYS A 96 9.14 16.51 -34.13
N PRO A 97 8.53 15.36 -34.46
CA PRO A 97 7.74 15.24 -35.69
C PRO A 97 6.59 16.25 -35.67
N ALA A 98 6.25 16.77 -36.85
CA ALA A 98 5.07 17.61 -36.97
C ALA A 98 3.82 16.81 -36.62
N ILE A 99 3.10 17.27 -35.62
CA ILE A 99 1.82 16.64 -35.23
C ILE A 99 0.73 17.33 -36.03
N THR A 100 0.04 16.60 -36.90
CA THR A 100 -1.15 17.12 -37.58
C THR A 100 -2.24 17.38 -36.52
N PRO A 101 -2.73 18.63 -36.39
CA PRO A 101 -3.80 18.91 -35.44
C PRO A 101 -5.03 18.06 -35.75
N ILE A 102 -5.52 17.32 -34.74
CA ILE A 102 -6.77 16.60 -34.86
C ILE A 102 -7.90 17.60 -34.61
N VAL A 103 -8.78 17.76 -35.59
CA VAL A 103 -9.98 18.58 -35.41
C VAL A 103 -10.93 17.83 -34.48
N THR A 104 -11.06 18.31 -33.26
CA THR A 104 -11.99 17.71 -32.27
C THR A 104 -13.40 18.18 -32.52
N ASN A 105 -14.32 17.24 -32.74
CA ASN A 105 -15.76 17.48 -32.89
C ASN A 105 -16.42 17.48 -31.50
N ARG A 106 -16.18 18.48 -30.69
CA ARG A 106 -16.74 18.55 -29.33
C ARG A 106 -18.27 18.70 -29.30
N ASP A 107 -18.85 19.24 -30.37
CA ASP A 107 -20.29 19.50 -30.47
C ASP A 107 -21.10 18.37 -31.11
N LYS A 108 -20.43 17.30 -31.57
CA LYS A 108 -21.08 16.16 -32.19
C LYS A 108 -21.00 14.92 -31.29
N SER A 109 -22.12 14.27 -31.12
CA SER A 109 -22.24 12.98 -30.44
C SER A 109 -22.63 11.89 -31.43
N SER A 110 -22.06 10.69 -31.30
CA SER A 110 -22.55 9.53 -32.04
C SER A 110 -24.01 9.19 -31.67
N ALA A 111 -24.70 8.48 -32.54
CA ALA A 111 -26.05 7.99 -32.24
C ALA A 111 -26.03 7.13 -30.94
N PHE A 112 -25.05 6.25 -30.81
CA PHE A 112 -24.83 5.40 -29.65
C PHE A 112 -24.67 6.21 -28.36
N LEU A 113 -23.82 7.25 -28.36
CA LEU A 113 -23.63 8.06 -27.16
C LEU A 113 -24.91 8.85 -26.80
N ARG A 114 -25.69 9.29 -27.80
CA ARG A 114 -26.98 9.92 -27.55
C ARG A 114 -27.99 8.96 -26.93
N GLU A 115 -28.05 7.73 -27.45
CA GLU A 115 -28.92 6.68 -26.89
C GLU A 115 -28.58 6.39 -25.43
N ILE A 116 -27.29 6.19 -25.09
CA ILE A 116 -26.85 5.98 -23.71
C ILE A 116 -27.27 7.16 -22.82
N ARG A 117 -27.07 8.41 -23.27
CA ARG A 117 -27.39 9.62 -22.47
C ARG A 117 -28.87 9.85 -22.27
N THR A 118 -29.71 9.37 -23.19
CA THR A 118 -31.16 9.56 -23.14
C THR A 118 -31.91 8.33 -22.59
N THR A 119 -31.21 7.20 -22.40
CA THR A 119 -31.82 6.01 -21.79
C THR A 119 -32.20 6.31 -20.33
N PRO A 120 -33.49 6.12 -19.97
CA PRO A 120 -33.91 6.34 -18.59
C PRO A 120 -33.19 5.38 -17.65
N VAL A 121 -32.54 5.91 -16.65
CA VAL A 121 -31.88 5.14 -15.60
C VAL A 121 -32.61 5.33 -14.28
N LYS A 122 -32.96 4.22 -13.62
CA LYS A 122 -33.52 4.29 -12.27
C LYS A 122 -32.46 4.84 -11.31
N PRO A 123 -32.75 5.91 -10.55
CA PRO A 123 -31.84 6.40 -9.54
C PRO A 123 -31.47 5.29 -8.54
N ILE A 124 -30.20 5.26 -8.13
CA ILE A 124 -29.76 4.41 -7.03
C ILE A 124 -30.07 5.15 -5.74
N GLU A 125 -30.93 4.57 -4.90
CA GLU A 125 -31.23 5.12 -3.60
C GLU A 125 -30.03 4.89 -2.67
N PRO A 126 -29.59 5.94 -1.93
CA PRO A 126 -28.48 5.80 -0.98
C PRO A 126 -28.90 4.90 0.19
N VAL A 127 -28.02 3.97 0.53
CA VAL A 127 -28.17 3.13 1.72
C VAL A 127 -27.30 3.72 2.83
N PHE A 128 -27.94 4.31 3.84
CA PHE A 128 -27.23 4.86 5.00
C PHE A 128 -26.97 3.76 6.04
N VAL A 129 -25.77 3.79 6.62
CA VAL A 129 -25.40 2.88 7.71
C VAL A 129 -26.06 3.36 9.00
N ASP A 130 -26.86 2.50 9.64
CA ASP A 130 -27.37 2.68 11.00
C ASP A 130 -26.44 1.94 11.96
N PHE A 131 -25.53 2.67 12.59
CA PHE A 131 -24.53 2.10 13.50
C PHE A 131 -25.13 1.28 14.65
N SER A 132 -26.36 1.57 15.05
CA SER A 132 -27.04 0.84 16.11
C SER A 132 -27.61 -0.51 15.67
N LYS A 133 -27.90 -0.68 14.39
CA LYS A 133 -28.49 -1.89 13.80
C LYS A 133 -27.50 -2.68 12.95
N ASP A 134 -26.62 -1.97 12.24
CA ASP A 134 -25.75 -2.56 11.22
C ASP A 134 -24.42 -3.06 11.81
N MET A 135 -24.10 -2.67 13.05
CA MET A 135 -22.86 -3.04 13.74
C MET A 135 -23.15 -3.62 15.12
N ALA A 136 -22.49 -4.72 15.47
CA ALA A 136 -22.45 -5.19 16.85
C ALA A 136 -21.52 -4.29 17.65
N GLN A 137 -21.94 -3.93 18.86
CA GLN A 137 -21.19 -3.11 19.78
C GLN A 137 -20.87 -3.90 21.04
N GLY A 138 -19.65 -3.75 21.52
CA GLY A 138 -19.19 -4.44 22.72
C GLY A 138 -18.04 -3.66 23.38
N LYS A 139 -17.45 -4.28 24.38
CA LYS A 139 -16.24 -3.79 25.05
C LYS A 139 -15.26 -4.93 25.21
N LEU A 140 -13.98 -4.63 25.04
CA LEU A 140 -12.90 -5.54 25.43
C LEU A 140 -12.73 -5.54 26.96
N LYS A 141 -11.91 -6.46 27.48
CA LYS A 141 -11.65 -6.60 28.93
C LYS A 141 -11.14 -5.31 29.60
N SER A 142 -10.48 -4.44 28.85
CA SER A 142 -9.94 -3.14 29.28
C SER A 142 -10.91 -1.98 29.11
N ASP A 143 -12.23 -2.26 28.99
CA ASP A 143 -13.28 -1.27 28.68
C ASP A 143 -13.14 -0.53 27.34
N ILE A 144 -12.22 -0.97 26.47
CA ILE A 144 -12.06 -0.40 25.13
C ILE A 144 -13.31 -0.71 24.29
N PRO A 145 -13.98 0.30 23.70
CA PRO A 145 -15.13 0.08 22.84
C PRO A 145 -14.76 -0.77 21.62
N LEU A 146 -15.61 -1.76 21.31
CA LEU A 146 -15.47 -2.60 20.12
C LEU A 146 -16.69 -2.42 19.22
N TRP A 147 -16.44 -2.14 17.95
CA TRP A 147 -17.44 -2.08 16.90
C TRP A 147 -17.13 -3.16 15.88
N TYR A 148 -18.09 -4.04 15.60
CA TYR A 148 -17.89 -5.16 14.71
C TYR A 148 -19.00 -5.26 13.67
N LYS A 149 -18.60 -5.50 12.42
CA LYS A 149 -19.49 -5.89 11.35
C LYS A 149 -18.86 -7.05 10.57
N LYS A 150 -19.62 -8.14 10.44
CA LYS A 150 -19.18 -9.26 9.60
C LYS A 150 -19.11 -8.80 8.14
N ASN A 151 -18.01 -9.13 7.45
CA ASN A 151 -17.91 -8.97 6.00
C ASN A 151 -18.79 -10.02 5.31
N PRO A 152 -19.87 -9.63 4.60
CA PRO A 152 -20.75 -10.57 3.94
C PRO A 152 -20.32 -10.89 2.50
N THR A 153 -19.29 -10.24 1.97
CA THR A 153 -18.92 -10.25 0.55
C THR A 153 -17.79 -11.21 0.23
N ASN A 154 -16.83 -11.35 1.14
CA ASN A 154 -15.64 -12.18 0.93
C ASN A 154 -15.02 -12.58 2.27
N ASP A 155 -13.88 -13.28 2.21
CA ASP A 155 -13.14 -13.76 3.37
C ASP A 155 -12.02 -12.81 3.82
N LEU A 156 -12.17 -11.51 3.58
CA LEU A 156 -11.24 -10.50 4.06
C LEU A 156 -11.69 -9.90 5.39
N PHE A 157 -10.73 -9.56 6.22
CA PHE A 157 -10.95 -8.77 7.43
C PHE A 157 -10.17 -7.45 7.40
N SER A 158 -10.64 -6.50 8.19
CA SER A 158 -9.91 -5.29 8.53
C SER A 158 -10.19 -4.96 10.00
N LEU A 159 -9.14 -4.92 10.81
CA LEU A 159 -9.18 -4.52 12.22
C LEU A 159 -8.43 -3.21 12.37
N THR A 160 -9.08 -2.20 12.96
CA THR A 160 -8.45 -0.90 13.20
C THR A 160 -8.52 -0.55 14.68
N TYR A 161 -7.36 -0.29 15.26
CA TYR A 161 -7.24 0.38 16.56
C TYR A 161 -7.14 1.88 16.32
N ALA A 162 -7.96 2.65 17.02
CA ALA A 162 -7.96 4.11 16.97
C ALA A 162 -7.48 4.68 18.30
N PHE A 163 -6.37 5.39 18.26
CA PHE A 163 -5.79 6.08 19.41
C PHE A 163 -6.10 7.56 19.33
N GLU A 164 -6.58 8.15 20.42
CA GLU A 164 -6.92 9.57 20.52
C GLU A 164 -5.67 10.43 20.78
N LYS A 165 -4.63 10.21 19.97
CA LYS A 165 -3.39 10.99 19.95
C LYS A 165 -2.89 11.06 18.52
N GLY A 166 -2.58 12.26 18.04
CA GLY A 166 -2.11 12.49 16.69
C GLY A 166 -0.90 13.45 16.61
N ASN A 167 -0.50 13.79 15.39
CA ASN A 167 0.66 14.65 15.15
C ASN A 167 0.53 16.07 15.71
N ASN A 168 -0.70 16.56 15.99
CA ASN A 168 -0.90 17.84 16.63
C ASN A 168 -0.44 17.85 18.08
N GLU A 169 -0.50 16.71 18.77
CA GLU A 169 -0.04 16.53 20.14
C GLU A 169 1.42 16.11 20.19
N ASP A 170 1.83 15.23 19.26
CA ASP A 170 3.19 14.69 19.22
C ASP A 170 3.70 14.58 17.79
N ARG A 171 4.60 15.49 17.42
CA ARG A 171 5.20 15.59 16.08
C ARG A 171 6.13 14.41 15.72
N TYR A 172 6.51 13.61 16.71
CA TYR A 172 7.39 12.45 16.51
C TYR A 172 6.62 11.21 16.04
N LEU A 173 5.28 11.15 16.23
CA LEU A 173 4.47 9.97 15.93
C LEU A 173 4.64 9.47 14.50
N SER A 174 4.63 10.35 13.51
CA SER A 174 4.82 9.92 12.10
C SER A 174 6.19 9.32 11.85
N THR A 175 7.22 9.82 12.52
CA THR A 175 8.58 9.29 12.41
C THR A 175 8.71 7.97 13.16
N ALA A 176 8.13 7.86 14.36
CA ALA A 176 8.11 6.63 15.14
C ALA A 176 7.35 5.51 14.42
N ALA A 177 6.17 5.80 13.87
CA ALA A 177 5.40 4.84 13.08
C ALA A 177 6.17 4.33 11.86
N GLY A 178 6.78 5.26 11.09
CA GLY A 178 7.61 4.87 9.94
C GLY A 178 8.87 4.10 10.33
N TYR A 179 9.41 4.32 11.53
CA TYR A 179 10.56 3.58 12.02
C TYR A 179 10.22 2.13 12.35
N LEU A 180 9.04 1.87 12.92
CA LEU A 180 8.57 0.51 13.23
C LEU A 180 8.50 -0.41 12.00
N ASP A 181 8.25 0.12 10.82
CA ASP A 181 8.21 -0.65 9.56
C ASP A 181 9.56 -1.31 9.19
N TYR A 182 10.64 -0.88 9.82
CA TYR A 182 12.00 -1.37 9.58
C TYR A 182 12.56 -2.20 10.72
N LEU A 183 11.76 -2.50 11.73
CA LEU A 183 12.24 -3.19 12.92
C LEU A 183 11.78 -4.65 12.96
N GLY A 184 12.55 -5.45 13.68
CA GLY A 184 12.22 -6.80 14.09
C GLY A 184 11.97 -6.87 15.59
N THR A 185 11.81 -8.08 16.07
CA THR A 185 11.72 -8.42 17.50
C THR A 185 13.01 -9.07 17.98
N SER A 186 13.08 -9.46 19.24
CA SER A 186 14.21 -10.27 19.76
C SER A 186 14.28 -11.66 19.09
N GLU A 187 13.17 -12.15 18.51
CA GLU A 187 13.08 -13.47 17.88
C GLU A 187 13.12 -13.42 16.35
N LEU A 188 12.62 -12.36 15.73
CA LEU A 188 12.48 -12.23 14.28
C LEU A 188 13.23 -11.00 13.76
N SER A 189 14.05 -11.21 12.73
CA SER A 189 14.63 -10.06 12.01
C SER A 189 13.56 -9.25 11.28
N PRO A 190 13.83 -8.00 10.86
CA PRO A 190 12.89 -7.20 10.08
C PRO A 190 12.41 -7.89 8.79
N GLU A 191 13.30 -8.63 8.14
CA GLU A 191 12.98 -9.42 6.95
C GLU A 191 12.03 -10.57 7.29
N GLN A 192 12.28 -11.28 8.40
CA GLN A 192 11.44 -12.39 8.84
C GLN A 192 10.04 -11.90 9.27
N VAL A 193 9.93 -10.73 9.90
CA VAL A 193 8.61 -10.14 10.19
C VAL A 193 7.83 -9.90 8.90
N LYS A 194 8.46 -9.36 7.86
CA LYS A 194 7.83 -9.16 6.54
C LYS A 194 7.49 -10.48 5.86
N GLU A 195 8.34 -11.49 5.95
CA GLU A 195 8.09 -12.84 5.41
C GLU A 195 6.88 -13.48 6.10
N GLU A 196 6.75 -13.32 7.43
CA GLU A 196 5.58 -13.84 8.17
C GLU A 196 4.28 -13.14 7.76
N PHE A 197 4.25 -11.80 7.63
CA PHE A 197 3.09 -11.11 7.09
C PHE A 197 2.74 -11.57 5.68
N TYR A 198 3.76 -11.75 4.83
CA TYR A 198 3.56 -12.26 3.48
C TYR A 198 3.01 -13.69 3.47
N ARG A 199 3.50 -14.58 4.36
CA ARG A 199 3.00 -15.95 4.54
C ARG A 199 1.52 -15.95 4.94
N LEU A 200 1.13 -15.04 5.82
CA LEU A 200 -0.23 -14.89 6.30
C LEU A 200 -1.17 -14.23 5.27
N ALA A 201 -0.64 -13.71 4.17
CA ALA A 201 -1.37 -12.81 3.27
C ALA A 201 -2.12 -11.71 4.03
N CYS A 202 -1.45 -11.12 5.00
CA CYS A 202 -1.91 -10.02 5.83
C CYS A 202 -0.93 -8.85 5.75
N ASP A 203 -1.44 -7.66 6.01
CA ASP A 203 -0.68 -6.43 6.10
C ASP A 203 -1.07 -5.68 7.37
N PHE A 204 -0.14 -4.90 7.90
CA PHE A 204 -0.47 -3.90 8.90
C PHE A 204 0.10 -2.53 8.51
N GLY A 205 -0.42 -1.49 9.13
CA GLY A 205 0.12 -0.14 8.95
C GLY A 205 -0.33 0.77 10.07
N ILE A 206 0.56 1.65 10.48
CA ILE A 206 0.31 2.68 11.48
C ILE A 206 0.26 4.03 10.78
N ARG A 207 -0.83 4.77 10.95
CA ARG A 207 -1.06 6.05 10.27
C ARG A 207 -1.43 7.13 11.28
N PRO A 208 -0.45 7.90 11.77
CA PRO A 208 -0.71 9.08 12.56
C PRO A 208 -1.38 10.16 11.72
N GLY A 209 -2.60 10.54 12.09
CA GLY A 209 -3.30 11.70 11.56
C GLY A 209 -3.05 12.95 12.40
N ALA A 210 -3.85 14.00 12.19
CA ALA A 210 -3.73 15.23 12.97
C ALA A 210 -4.03 15.00 14.46
N ASP A 211 -5.19 14.40 14.76
CA ASP A 211 -5.72 14.26 16.13
C ASP A 211 -5.82 12.80 16.59
N ARG A 212 -5.65 11.84 15.67
CA ARG A 212 -5.76 10.40 15.95
C ARG A 212 -4.72 9.61 15.19
N THR A 213 -4.30 8.51 15.78
CA THR A 213 -3.45 7.50 15.13
C THR A 213 -4.25 6.23 14.91
N TYR A 214 -4.14 5.65 13.72
CA TYR A 214 -4.80 4.40 13.35
C TYR A 214 -3.77 3.33 13.09
N LEU A 215 -3.89 2.21 13.79
CA LEU A 215 -3.20 0.97 13.47
C LEU A 215 -4.22 0.04 12.82
N THR A 216 -3.98 -0.34 11.58
CA THR A 216 -4.88 -1.22 10.82
C THR A 216 -4.15 -2.51 10.47
N ILE A 217 -4.81 -3.64 10.72
CA ILE A 217 -4.39 -4.99 10.32
C ILE A 217 -5.45 -5.50 9.35
N SER A 218 -5.06 -6.01 8.19
CA SER A 218 -6.00 -6.50 7.18
C SER A 218 -5.44 -7.69 6.41
N GLY A 219 -6.32 -8.52 5.87
CA GLY A 219 -5.90 -9.68 5.09
C GLY A 219 -6.95 -10.79 5.05
N LEU A 220 -6.50 -12.03 4.87
CA LEU A 220 -7.38 -13.20 4.90
C LEU A 220 -7.89 -13.46 6.32
N SER A 221 -9.21 -13.62 6.47
CA SER A 221 -9.87 -13.79 7.78
C SER A 221 -9.38 -15.02 8.55
N GLU A 222 -8.99 -16.07 7.83
CA GLU A 222 -8.44 -17.30 8.43
C GLU A 222 -7.14 -17.06 9.21
N ASN A 223 -6.37 -16.04 8.83
CA ASN A 223 -5.07 -15.71 9.42
C ASN A 223 -5.13 -14.52 10.38
N MET A 224 -6.32 -13.98 10.67
CA MET A 224 -6.50 -12.80 11.52
C MET A 224 -5.83 -12.95 12.90
N GLY A 225 -5.99 -14.11 13.54
CA GLY A 225 -5.44 -14.34 14.89
C GLY A 225 -3.92 -14.29 14.92
N GLU A 226 -3.25 -14.95 13.96
CA GLU A 226 -1.78 -14.94 13.84
C GLU A 226 -1.26 -13.55 13.49
N ALA A 227 -1.94 -12.83 12.59
CA ALA A 227 -1.56 -11.48 12.20
C ALA A 227 -1.64 -10.48 13.38
N ILE A 228 -2.67 -10.58 14.23
CA ILE A 228 -2.79 -9.78 15.45
C ILE A 228 -1.64 -10.08 16.41
N GLN A 229 -1.34 -11.36 16.66
CA GLN A 229 -0.24 -11.76 17.54
C GLN A 229 1.10 -11.25 17.04
N LEU A 230 1.34 -11.28 15.73
CA LEU A 230 2.58 -10.78 15.13
C LEU A 230 2.73 -9.27 15.32
N VAL A 231 1.65 -8.48 15.13
CA VAL A 231 1.65 -7.03 15.38
C VAL A 231 1.86 -6.73 16.86
N GLU A 232 1.15 -7.43 17.75
CA GLU A 232 1.31 -7.24 19.20
C GLU A 232 2.72 -7.57 19.67
N SER A 233 3.33 -8.65 19.13
CA SER A 233 4.72 -9.00 19.41
C SER A 233 5.69 -7.93 18.92
N LEU A 234 5.48 -7.39 17.70
CA LEU A 234 6.30 -6.32 17.17
C LEU A 234 6.20 -5.06 18.04
N LEU A 235 4.99 -4.65 18.43
CA LEU A 235 4.81 -3.47 19.30
C LEU A 235 5.41 -3.65 20.68
N ALA A 236 5.30 -4.85 21.26
CA ALA A 236 5.79 -5.14 22.61
C ALA A 236 7.32 -5.29 22.66
N ASP A 237 7.93 -5.85 21.64
CA ASP A 237 9.34 -6.30 21.63
C ASP A 237 10.16 -5.77 20.45
N ALA A 238 9.73 -4.67 19.80
CA ALA A 238 10.53 -4.06 18.73
C ALA A 238 11.94 -3.75 19.21
N GLN A 239 12.94 -4.21 18.46
CA GLN A 239 14.34 -4.02 18.79
C GLN A 239 14.88 -2.76 18.09
N PRO A 240 15.64 -1.89 18.82
CA PRO A 240 16.20 -0.69 18.23
C PRO A 240 17.24 -1.04 17.15
N ASN A 241 17.22 -0.30 16.05
CA ASN A 241 18.20 -0.41 14.96
C ASN A 241 18.77 0.96 14.60
N PRO A 242 19.86 1.40 15.24
CA PRO A 242 20.45 2.71 14.98
C PRO A 242 20.93 2.91 13.55
N GLU A 243 21.38 1.85 12.85
CA GLU A 243 21.86 1.96 11.47
C GLU A 243 20.71 2.30 10.51
N VAL A 244 19.58 1.62 10.67
CA VAL A 244 18.36 1.92 9.90
C VAL A 244 17.84 3.31 10.21
N LEU A 245 17.92 3.75 11.47
CA LEU A 245 17.51 5.11 11.83
C LEU A 245 18.37 6.17 11.13
N GLU A 246 19.68 5.98 11.02
CA GLU A 246 20.55 6.92 10.29
C GLU A 246 20.19 7.00 8.80
N ILE A 247 19.89 5.88 8.16
CA ILE A 247 19.39 5.85 6.77
C ILE A 247 18.08 6.63 6.67
N MET A 248 17.13 6.36 7.53
CA MET A 248 15.82 7.02 7.56
C MET A 248 15.92 8.53 7.77
N LYS A 249 16.82 9.01 8.64
CA LYS A 249 17.11 10.44 8.81
C LYS A 249 17.56 11.08 7.49
N GLY A 250 18.49 10.42 6.78
CA GLY A 250 18.95 10.84 5.46
C GLY A 250 17.81 10.95 4.46
N ASP A 251 16.99 9.91 4.35
CA ASP A 251 15.86 9.85 3.43
C ASP A 251 14.81 10.94 3.72
N ILE A 252 14.50 11.20 4.99
CA ILE A 252 13.59 12.28 5.39
C ILE A 252 14.13 13.65 4.97
N LEU A 253 15.40 13.93 5.20
CA LEU A 253 16.00 15.22 4.85
C LEU A 253 16.12 15.40 3.34
N GLU A 254 16.51 14.37 2.60
CA GLU A 254 16.53 14.38 1.13
C GLU A 254 15.12 14.55 0.56
N GLY A 255 14.14 13.81 1.07
CA GLY A 255 12.74 13.94 0.65
C GLY A 255 12.20 15.36 0.84
N ARG A 256 12.58 16.03 1.93
CA ARG A 256 12.23 17.45 2.17
C ARG A 256 12.90 18.39 1.18
N ALA A 257 14.18 18.15 0.87
CA ALA A 257 14.90 18.94 -0.12
C ALA A 257 14.25 18.80 -1.51
N ASN A 258 13.89 17.57 -1.89
CA ASN A 258 13.20 17.29 -3.15
C ASN A 258 11.79 17.91 -3.21
N THR A 259 11.06 17.88 -2.09
CA THR A 259 9.71 18.49 -2.00
C THR A 259 9.76 20.01 -2.26
N LYS A 260 10.82 20.69 -1.83
CA LYS A 260 11.02 22.13 -2.10
C LYS A 260 11.17 22.46 -3.59
N LEU A 261 11.55 21.49 -4.42
CA LEU A 261 11.65 21.65 -5.87
C LEU A 261 10.30 21.42 -6.57
N ASN A 262 9.30 20.91 -5.87
CA ASN A 262 7.97 20.64 -6.43
C ASN A 262 7.04 21.84 -6.24
N GLN A 263 6.65 22.48 -7.34
CA GLN A 263 5.82 23.69 -7.34
C GLN A 263 4.43 23.46 -6.69
N GLU A 264 3.79 22.33 -6.98
CA GLU A 264 2.47 22.01 -6.45
C GLU A 264 2.51 21.74 -4.94
N ALA A 265 3.53 21.02 -4.46
CA ALA A 265 3.75 20.80 -3.04
C ALA A 265 3.97 22.12 -2.30
N ASN A 266 4.79 23.01 -2.83
CA ASN A 266 5.03 24.35 -2.26
C ASN A 266 3.74 25.17 -2.20
N PHE A 267 2.92 25.13 -3.26
CA PHE A 267 1.64 25.84 -3.29
C PHE A 267 0.67 25.29 -2.24
N ARG A 268 0.56 23.97 -2.10
CA ARG A 268 -0.26 23.34 -1.05
C ARG A 268 0.19 23.75 0.35
N MET A 269 1.49 23.76 0.60
CA MET A 269 2.06 24.17 1.90
C MET A 269 1.75 25.64 2.19
N LEU A 270 1.87 26.51 1.18
CA LEU A 270 1.51 27.93 1.30
C LEU A 270 0.03 28.12 1.59
N MET A 271 -0.84 27.39 0.93
CA MET A 271 -2.30 27.41 1.20
C MET A 271 -2.61 26.98 2.64
N GLN A 272 -2.00 25.89 3.10
CA GLN A 272 -2.18 25.43 4.48
C GLN A 272 -1.70 26.46 5.49
N TYR A 273 -0.55 27.09 5.23
CA TYR A 273 -0.06 28.17 6.08
C TYR A 273 -1.00 29.39 6.06
N GLY A 274 -1.57 29.76 4.92
CA GLY A 274 -2.56 30.84 4.79
C GLY A 274 -3.85 30.58 5.58
N LEU A 275 -4.27 29.30 5.67
CA LEU A 275 -5.49 28.90 6.39
C LEU A 275 -5.27 28.75 7.90
N TYR A 276 -4.13 28.16 8.31
CA TYR A 276 -3.90 27.72 9.69
C TYR A 276 -2.75 28.48 10.40
N GLY A 277 -2.01 29.32 9.67
CA GLY A 277 -0.88 30.07 10.20
C GLY A 277 0.30 29.20 10.66
N PRO A 278 1.06 29.65 11.67
CA PRO A 278 2.27 28.93 12.15
C PRO A 278 1.99 27.52 12.71
N LYS A 279 0.75 27.21 13.05
CA LYS A 279 0.32 25.88 13.54
C LYS A 279 -0.19 24.98 12.42
N SER A 280 0.06 25.33 11.16
CA SER A 280 -0.37 24.49 10.02
C SER A 280 0.36 23.13 10.03
N PRO A 281 -0.25 22.08 9.48
CA PRO A 281 0.44 20.80 9.29
C PRO A 281 1.75 20.91 8.49
N ALA A 282 1.87 21.93 7.64
CA ALA A 282 3.08 22.18 6.84
C ALA A 282 4.26 22.70 7.69
N THR A 283 3.99 23.32 8.84
CA THR A 283 5.01 23.88 9.75
C THR A 283 5.12 23.13 11.06
N ASN A 284 4.12 22.34 11.43
CA ASN A 284 4.14 21.50 12.64
C ASN A 284 4.89 20.17 12.37
N VAL A 285 6.13 20.27 11.92
CA VAL A 285 7.01 19.13 11.60
C VAL A 285 8.33 19.25 12.38
N LEU A 286 9.02 18.14 12.55
CA LEU A 286 10.35 18.14 13.16
C LEU A 286 11.31 18.99 12.33
N SER A 287 12.15 19.79 12.99
CA SER A 287 13.25 20.51 12.33
C SER A 287 14.34 19.53 11.84
N ALA A 288 15.27 20.01 11.03
CA ALA A 288 16.41 19.20 10.60
C ALA A 288 17.29 18.78 11.79
N ASP A 289 17.50 19.68 12.76
CA ASP A 289 18.29 19.40 13.96
C ASP A 289 17.58 18.36 14.85
N GLU A 290 16.26 18.46 15.02
CA GLU A 290 15.48 17.45 15.74
C GLU A 290 15.59 16.08 15.08
N ILE A 291 15.52 15.99 13.73
CA ILE A 291 15.69 14.74 12.99
C ILE A 291 17.09 14.16 13.19
N GLN A 292 18.14 14.98 13.08
CA GLN A 292 19.52 14.52 13.27
C GLN A 292 19.78 13.98 14.68
N ASN A 293 19.11 14.54 15.69
CA ASN A 293 19.27 14.15 17.09
C ASN A 293 18.35 13.02 17.56
N LEU A 294 17.50 12.44 16.66
CA LEU A 294 16.66 11.30 17.02
C LEU A 294 17.47 10.11 17.49
N LYS A 295 16.95 9.40 18.49
CA LYS A 295 17.51 8.14 18.99
C LYS A 295 16.50 7.01 18.85
N SER A 296 17.02 5.81 18.59
CA SER A 296 16.20 4.62 18.38
C SER A 296 15.28 4.32 19.54
N GLU A 297 15.83 4.37 20.74
CA GLU A 297 15.11 4.06 21.99
C GLU A 297 13.97 5.06 22.25
N GLU A 298 14.23 6.36 22.01
CA GLU A 298 13.24 7.42 22.19
C GLU A 298 12.07 7.27 21.22
N LEU A 299 12.34 6.89 19.95
CA LEU A 299 11.29 6.63 18.96
C LEU A 299 10.45 5.39 19.29
N LEU A 300 11.06 4.35 19.85
CA LEU A 300 10.35 3.16 20.28
C LEU A 300 9.40 3.45 21.46
N GLU A 301 9.79 4.29 22.41
CA GLU A 301 8.93 4.70 23.51
C GLU A 301 7.69 5.48 23.04
N ILE A 302 7.82 6.24 21.95
CA ILE A 302 6.71 6.99 21.36
C ILE A 302 5.77 6.06 20.57
N GLY A 303 6.32 5.01 19.96
CA GLY A 303 5.59 4.05 19.13
C GLY A 303 4.85 2.96 19.92
N ARG A 304 5.17 2.79 21.17
CA ARG A 304 4.54 1.88 22.15
C ARG A 304 3.44 2.58 22.92
#